data_ed0aa0dbdf6a1037e6fcebcc5cf249d4
#
_entry.id   ed0aa0dbdf6a1037e6fcebcc5cf249d4
#
_cell.length_a   1.000
_cell.length_b   1.000
_cell.length_c   1.000
_cell.angle_alpha   90.00
_cell.angle_beta   90.00
_cell.angle_gamma   90.00
#
_symmetry.space_group_name_H-M   'P 1'
#
loop_
_entity.id
_entity.type
_entity.pdbx_description
1 polymer ?
#
loop_
_entity_poly.entity_id
_entity_poly.type
_entity_poly.pdbx_seq_one_letter_code
_entity_poly.pdbx_strand_id
1 'polypeptide(L)'
;WTSVYNNQKMINPYAILGVGNSEMRLHADISDGVNEYGLAAQKLTFSNQSDYAKEAEKGKVQLAAFEFLLWLLGNCRSIEEVRQNIDNVQLMTDENAIYKFGRNDLHFSATDPSGQMINIEPHGGRLVISDNPIGVVTNAPKFEKEVEKLRTYMDINLLTESENTSVSKNEDNHSSSGNLSVKNDNPNQISTGSFNGKPVFPGGFTPTARFIRAAIYKERAVYPKDEQQNIVEAWHILNGVTVPKSEGRSGTYTVYRSAVEVNSRRLY
;
A
#
# COMPACT_ATOMS: atom_id res chain seq x y z
N TRP A 1 8.92 23.30 2.76
CA TRP A 1 7.91 23.50 1.73
C TRP A 1 6.70 24.25 2.29
N THR A 2 5.82 24.66 1.45
CA THR A 2 4.61 25.40 1.84
C THR A 2 3.41 24.63 1.34
N SER A 3 2.46 24.31 2.24
CA SER A 3 1.21 23.66 1.86
C SER A 3 0.42 24.55 0.90
N VAL A 4 -0.03 24.00 -0.19
CA VAL A 4 -0.87 24.72 -1.16
C VAL A 4 -2.30 24.85 -0.68
N TYR A 5 -2.72 24.01 0.25
CA TYR A 5 -4.05 24.07 0.83
C TYR A 5 -4.27 25.37 1.63
N ASN A 6 -3.36 25.69 2.55
CA ASN A 6 -3.53 26.81 3.49
C ASN A 6 -2.33 27.75 3.61
N ASN A 7 -1.31 27.61 2.75
CA ASN A 7 -0.05 28.37 2.77
C ASN A 7 0.76 28.20 4.06
N GLN A 8 0.52 27.15 4.85
CA GLN A 8 1.32 26.85 6.03
C GLN A 8 2.72 26.41 5.63
N LYS A 9 3.74 26.97 6.27
CA LYS A 9 5.12 26.51 6.11
C LYS A 9 5.32 25.20 6.86
N MET A 10 5.82 24.21 6.16
CA MET A 10 6.10 22.87 6.64
C MET A 10 7.59 22.59 6.62
N ILE A 11 8.04 21.81 7.57
CA ILE A 11 9.44 21.35 7.64
C ILE A 11 9.42 19.83 7.51
N ASN A 12 10.25 19.32 6.60
CA ASN A 12 10.55 17.90 6.53
C ASN A 12 11.95 17.70 7.09
N PRO A 13 12.10 17.17 8.32
CA PRO A 13 13.42 16.91 8.88
C PRO A 13 14.17 15.78 8.16
N TYR A 14 13.48 14.94 7.39
CA TYR A 14 14.05 13.78 6.74
C TYR A 14 14.15 13.96 5.22
N ALA A 15 15.25 13.47 4.65
CA ALA A 15 15.45 13.43 3.21
C ALA A 15 14.54 12.37 2.57
N ILE A 16 14.03 12.68 1.38
CA ILE A 16 13.08 11.84 0.63
C ILE A 16 13.59 11.66 -0.80
N LEU A 17 13.53 10.43 -1.30
CA LEU A 17 13.69 10.10 -2.72
C LEU A 17 12.39 9.49 -3.22
N GLY A 18 11.86 9.96 -4.34
CA GLY A 18 10.60 9.43 -4.86
C GLY A 18 10.29 9.87 -6.28
N VAL A 19 9.22 9.31 -6.83
CA VAL A 19 8.66 9.66 -8.13
C VAL A 19 7.46 10.56 -7.92
N GLY A 20 7.40 11.67 -8.63
CA GLY A 20 6.34 12.67 -8.49
C GLY A 20 5.77 13.11 -9.83
N ASN A 21 4.69 13.87 -9.76
CA ASN A 21 4.05 14.46 -10.93
C ASN A 21 4.54 15.91 -11.13
N SER A 22 5.15 16.18 -12.28
CA SER A 22 5.67 17.51 -12.63
C SER A 22 4.61 18.49 -13.14
N GLU A 23 3.40 18.04 -13.46
CA GLU A 23 2.32 18.91 -13.97
C GLU A 23 1.79 19.86 -12.89
N MET A 24 1.87 19.44 -11.63
CA MET A 24 1.58 20.28 -10.48
C MET A 24 2.80 21.16 -10.15
N ARG A 25 3.08 22.16 -10.93
CA ARG A 25 4.28 23.03 -10.87
C ARG A 25 4.60 23.66 -9.51
N LEU A 26 3.74 23.49 -8.51
CA LEU A 26 3.85 24.18 -7.23
C LEU A 26 4.48 23.34 -6.13
N HIS A 27 4.49 22.02 -6.23
CA HIS A 27 5.02 21.12 -5.18
C HIS A 27 5.45 19.76 -5.74
N ALA A 28 6.33 19.11 -4.99
CA ALA A 28 6.63 17.71 -5.16
C ALA A 28 5.39 16.87 -4.80
N ASP A 29 4.51 16.65 -5.78
CA ASP A 29 3.41 15.69 -5.71
C ASP A 29 4.00 14.30 -5.83
N ILE A 30 4.46 13.72 -4.70
CA ILE A 30 5.10 12.40 -4.65
C ILE A 30 4.02 11.34 -4.81
N SER A 31 4.21 10.42 -5.75
CA SER A 31 3.33 9.28 -5.99
C SER A 31 3.77 8.04 -5.20
N ASP A 32 5.07 7.83 -5.13
CA ASP A 32 5.74 6.82 -4.30
C ASP A 32 7.14 7.31 -3.92
N GLY A 33 7.68 6.81 -2.82
CA GLY A 33 9.01 7.20 -2.38
C GLY A 33 9.46 6.52 -1.11
N VAL A 34 10.69 6.82 -0.72
CA VAL A 34 11.34 6.32 0.48
C VAL A 34 12.10 7.45 1.16
N ASN A 35 12.13 7.46 2.48
CA ASN A 35 12.96 8.40 3.22
C ASN A 35 14.30 7.78 3.66
N GLU A 36 15.16 8.58 4.25
CA GLU A 36 16.50 8.16 4.70
C GLU A 36 16.50 7.10 5.80
N TYR A 37 15.36 6.81 6.44
CA TYR A 37 15.19 5.74 7.42
C TYR A 37 14.65 4.44 6.83
N GLY A 38 14.29 4.43 5.55
CA GLY A 38 13.73 3.26 4.87
C GLY A 38 12.20 3.15 4.99
N LEU A 39 11.52 4.16 5.56
CA LEU A 39 10.07 4.23 5.45
C LEU A 39 9.73 4.52 3.99
N ALA A 40 9.06 3.58 3.34
CA ALA A 40 8.57 3.70 1.98
C ALA A 40 7.05 3.82 1.98
N ALA A 41 6.52 4.67 1.10
CA ALA A 41 5.08 4.87 1.01
C ALA A 41 4.65 5.21 -0.41
N GLN A 42 3.36 4.97 -0.70
CA GLN A 42 2.74 5.19 -1.99
C GLN A 42 1.31 5.68 -1.83
N LYS A 43 0.83 6.44 -2.82
CA LYS A 43 -0.58 6.85 -2.92
C LYS A 43 -1.23 6.23 -4.13
N LEU A 44 -2.50 5.89 -4.00
CA LEU A 44 -3.30 5.28 -5.04
C LEU A 44 -4.66 5.95 -5.12
N THR A 45 -5.25 5.98 -6.31
CA THR A 45 -6.60 6.47 -6.50
C THR A 45 -7.60 5.57 -5.77
N PHE A 46 -8.49 6.20 -5.00
CA PHE A 46 -9.49 5.53 -4.16
C PHE A 46 -10.91 5.98 -4.53
N SER A 47 -11.24 5.89 -5.78
CA SER A 47 -12.43 6.47 -6.42
C SER A 47 -13.70 6.32 -5.62
N ASN A 48 -14.29 7.46 -5.22
CA ASN A 48 -15.54 7.59 -4.46
C ASN A 48 -15.52 6.89 -3.08
N GLN A 49 -14.35 6.57 -2.52
CA GLN A 49 -14.24 5.93 -1.21
C GLN A 49 -13.63 6.84 -0.14
N SER A 50 -12.98 7.94 -0.55
CA SER A 50 -12.34 8.88 0.39
C SER A 50 -13.39 9.77 1.06
N ASP A 51 -13.34 9.80 2.39
CA ASP A 51 -14.19 10.66 3.21
C ASP A 51 -13.29 11.53 4.09
N TYR A 52 -12.88 12.66 3.53
CA TYR A 52 -11.96 13.62 4.14
C TYR A 52 -12.68 14.58 5.09
N ALA A 53 -11.90 15.27 5.94
CA ALA A 53 -12.40 16.29 6.86
C ALA A 53 -12.94 17.51 6.10
N LYS A 54 -14.11 17.99 6.51
CA LYS A 54 -14.74 19.21 5.99
C LYS A 54 -14.39 20.42 6.83
N GLU A 55 -14.10 20.22 8.10
CA GLU A 55 -13.78 21.27 9.06
C GLU A 55 -12.40 21.04 9.65
N ALA A 56 -11.61 22.10 9.75
CA ALA A 56 -10.27 22.07 10.32
C ALA A 56 -10.34 21.98 11.85
N GLU A 57 -9.66 21.01 12.42
CA GLU A 57 -9.48 20.89 13.87
C GLU A 57 -8.25 21.71 14.30
N LYS A 58 -8.42 22.50 15.37
CA LYS A 58 -7.34 23.30 15.93
C LYS A 58 -6.21 22.41 16.46
N GLY A 59 -4.99 22.73 16.04
CA GLY A 59 -3.79 22.01 16.49
C GLY A 59 -3.38 20.84 15.59
N LYS A 60 -4.18 20.49 14.59
CA LYS A 60 -3.81 19.52 13.58
C LYS A 60 -3.20 20.17 12.34
N VAL A 61 -2.42 19.41 11.60
CA VAL A 61 -1.91 19.79 10.29
C VAL A 61 -2.99 19.53 9.25
N GLN A 62 -3.40 20.54 8.52
CA GLN A 62 -4.37 20.42 7.42
C GLN A 62 -3.62 20.38 6.08
N LEU A 63 -3.91 19.39 5.26
CA LEU A 63 -3.29 19.16 3.96
C LEU A 63 -4.31 18.88 2.87
N ALA A 64 -3.99 19.23 1.65
CA ALA A 64 -4.62 18.60 0.49
C ALA A 64 -4.18 17.14 0.41
N ALA A 65 -5.06 16.25 -0.07
CA ALA A 65 -4.80 14.80 -0.04
C ALA A 65 -3.47 14.39 -0.71
N PHE A 66 -3.09 15.04 -1.82
CA PHE A 66 -1.85 14.72 -2.54
C PHE A 66 -0.57 15.15 -1.79
N GLU A 67 -0.65 16.05 -0.80
CA GLU A 67 0.48 16.51 0.01
C GLU A 67 0.84 15.53 1.13
N PHE A 68 -0.06 14.60 1.43
CA PHE A 68 0.09 13.71 2.59
C PHE A 68 1.36 12.87 2.52
N LEU A 69 1.70 12.34 1.36
CA LEU A 69 2.87 11.47 1.23
C LEU A 69 4.18 12.23 1.49
N LEU A 70 4.26 13.49 1.06
CA LEU A 70 5.39 14.36 1.35
C LEU A 70 5.50 14.63 2.86
N TRP A 71 4.38 14.85 3.54
CA TRP A 71 4.37 15.01 4.98
C TRP A 71 4.76 13.71 5.69
N LEU A 72 4.16 12.57 5.33
CA LEU A 72 4.41 11.30 5.97
C LEU A 72 5.88 10.90 5.91
N LEU A 73 6.46 10.90 4.72
CA LEU A 73 7.87 10.54 4.52
C LEU A 73 8.84 11.54 5.12
N GLY A 74 8.44 12.81 5.20
CA GLY A 74 9.28 13.86 5.77
C GLY A 74 9.24 13.96 7.29
N ASN A 75 8.27 13.32 7.97
CA ASN A 75 8.04 13.50 9.40
C ASN A 75 7.98 12.19 10.21
N CYS A 76 7.94 11.03 9.56
CA CYS A 76 7.91 9.73 10.23
C CYS A 76 9.10 8.87 9.78
N ARG A 77 9.73 8.15 10.71
CA ARG A 77 10.88 7.26 10.45
C ARG A 77 10.47 5.81 10.25
N SER A 78 9.30 5.42 10.78
CA SER A 78 8.83 4.03 10.82
C SER A 78 7.31 3.95 10.83
N ILE A 79 6.79 2.75 10.61
CA ILE A 79 5.35 2.46 10.74
C ILE A 79 4.84 2.80 12.15
N GLU A 80 5.65 2.55 13.18
CA GLU A 80 5.28 2.91 14.55
C GLU A 80 5.10 4.42 14.72
N GLU A 81 6.01 5.24 14.17
CA GLU A 81 5.86 6.69 14.20
C GLU A 81 4.67 7.18 13.35
N VAL A 82 4.35 6.50 12.25
CA VAL A 82 3.13 6.81 11.50
C VAL A 82 1.90 6.61 12.39
N ARG A 83 1.80 5.50 13.11
CA ARG A 83 0.69 5.23 14.03
C ARG A 83 0.56 6.29 15.13
N GLN A 84 1.68 6.74 15.68
CA GLN A 84 1.71 7.75 16.74
C GLN A 84 1.31 9.14 16.27
N ASN A 85 1.58 9.47 14.99
CA ASN A 85 1.43 10.82 14.47
C ASN A 85 0.22 11.00 13.54
N ILE A 86 -0.44 9.94 13.09
CA ILE A 86 -1.48 10.01 12.07
C ILE A 86 -2.67 10.90 12.49
N ASP A 87 -3.02 10.88 13.77
CA ASP A 87 -4.13 11.67 14.31
C ASP A 87 -3.83 13.18 14.35
N ASN A 88 -2.58 13.59 14.15
CA ASN A 88 -2.18 14.99 14.09
C ASN A 88 -2.41 15.62 12.71
N VAL A 89 -2.89 14.85 11.74
CA VAL A 89 -3.08 15.27 10.36
C VAL A 89 -4.52 15.10 9.92
N GLN A 90 -5.02 16.07 9.17
CA GLN A 90 -6.30 16.01 8.48
C GLN A 90 -6.09 16.24 6.98
N LEU A 91 -6.71 15.40 6.16
CA LEU A 91 -6.85 15.65 4.73
C LEU A 91 -8.18 16.36 4.49
N MET A 92 -8.13 17.50 3.81
CA MET A 92 -9.24 18.43 3.72
C MET A 92 -10.02 18.27 2.41
N THR A 93 -11.34 18.39 2.52
CA THR A 93 -12.27 18.43 1.37
C THR A 93 -13.29 19.57 1.49
N ASP A 94 -12.93 20.65 2.17
CA ASP A 94 -13.74 21.86 2.22
C ASP A 94 -13.83 22.55 0.83
N GLU A 95 -14.63 23.59 0.73
CA GLU A 95 -14.82 24.32 -0.52
C GLU A 95 -13.50 24.86 -1.10
N ASN A 96 -12.56 25.26 -0.25
CA ASN A 96 -11.25 25.75 -0.68
C ASN A 96 -10.40 24.64 -1.34
N ALA A 97 -10.38 23.44 -0.75
CA ALA A 97 -9.69 22.29 -1.30
C ALA A 97 -10.31 21.86 -2.65
N ILE A 98 -11.62 21.75 -2.70
CA ILE A 98 -12.36 21.36 -3.93
C ILE A 98 -12.17 22.41 -5.03
N TYR A 99 -12.26 23.68 -4.72
CA TYR A 99 -12.10 24.74 -5.70
C TYR A 99 -10.69 24.78 -6.31
N LYS A 100 -9.65 24.63 -5.48
CA LYS A 100 -8.26 24.71 -5.93
C LYS A 100 -7.75 23.45 -6.62
N PHE A 101 -8.14 22.27 -6.12
CA PHE A 101 -7.49 21.00 -6.46
C PHE A 101 -8.44 19.95 -7.02
N GLY A 102 -9.74 20.24 -7.06
CA GLY A 102 -10.76 19.25 -7.38
C GLY A 102 -10.87 18.17 -6.30
N ARG A 103 -11.64 17.14 -6.58
CA ARG A 103 -11.79 15.99 -5.71
C ARG A 103 -10.74 14.93 -6.06
N ASN A 104 -9.73 14.83 -5.24
CA ASN A 104 -8.68 13.79 -5.30
C ASN A 104 -8.98 12.69 -4.31
N ASP A 105 -9.68 11.65 -4.75
CA ASP A 105 -9.91 10.47 -3.91
C ASP A 105 -8.64 9.62 -3.88
N LEU A 106 -7.94 9.60 -2.75
CA LEU A 106 -6.69 8.89 -2.54
C LEU A 106 -6.75 8.05 -1.27
N HIS A 107 -6.04 6.95 -1.27
CA HIS A 107 -5.60 6.23 -0.09
C HIS A 107 -4.11 5.93 -0.19
N PHE A 108 -3.52 5.43 0.89
CA PHE A 108 -2.09 5.32 1.00
C PHE A 108 -1.70 3.97 1.59
N SER A 109 -0.46 3.60 1.34
CA SER A 109 0.16 2.44 1.97
C SER A 109 1.59 2.76 2.32
N ALA A 110 2.08 2.21 3.42
CA ALA A 110 3.46 2.39 3.87
C ALA A 110 4.04 1.07 4.38
N THR A 111 5.36 0.93 4.22
CA THR A 111 6.16 -0.17 4.75
C THR A 111 7.51 0.35 5.23
N ASP A 112 8.17 -0.39 6.11
CA ASP A 112 9.49 -0.02 6.63
C ASP A 112 10.40 -1.26 6.77
N PRO A 113 11.67 -1.12 7.21
CA PRO A 113 12.59 -2.23 7.39
C PRO A 113 12.14 -3.32 8.38
N SER A 114 11.13 -3.08 9.21
CA SER A 114 10.55 -4.13 10.07
C SER A 114 9.78 -5.20 9.28
N GLY A 115 9.48 -4.93 8.00
CA GLY A 115 8.66 -5.78 7.15
C GLY A 115 7.16 -5.60 7.36
N GLN A 116 6.74 -4.70 8.26
CA GLN A 116 5.34 -4.33 8.40
C GLN A 116 4.86 -3.55 7.19
N MET A 117 3.61 -3.74 6.82
CA MET A 117 2.90 -2.91 5.84
C MET A 117 1.56 -2.49 6.41
N ILE A 118 1.20 -1.24 6.19
CA ILE A 118 -0.09 -0.68 6.58
C ILE A 118 -0.79 -0.05 5.38
N ASN A 119 -2.12 -0.06 5.42
CA ASN A 119 -2.95 0.80 4.59
C ASN A 119 -3.46 1.97 5.44
N ILE A 120 -3.60 3.13 4.82
CA ILE A 120 -4.11 4.35 5.42
C ILE A 120 -5.26 4.83 4.54
N GLU A 121 -6.48 4.69 5.04
CA GLU A 121 -7.70 4.99 4.28
C GLU A 121 -8.47 6.14 4.95
N PRO A 122 -8.84 7.19 4.20
CA PRO A 122 -9.68 8.28 4.72
C PRO A 122 -11.10 7.80 5.00
N HIS A 123 -11.55 7.94 6.25
CA HIS A 123 -12.89 7.57 6.67
C HIS A 123 -13.39 8.45 7.82
N GLY A 124 -14.61 9.00 7.69
CA GLY A 124 -15.21 9.84 8.75
C GLY A 124 -14.41 11.10 9.05
N GLY A 125 -13.73 11.68 8.05
CA GLY A 125 -12.87 12.85 8.23
C GLY A 125 -11.52 12.57 8.89
N ARG A 126 -11.16 11.30 9.08
CA ARG A 126 -9.90 10.85 9.70
C ARG A 126 -9.13 9.92 8.77
N LEU A 127 -7.87 9.72 9.08
CA LEU A 127 -7.03 8.71 8.45
C LEU A 127 -7.04 7.44 9.32
N VAL A 128 -7.58 6.37 8.80
CA VAL A 128 -7.70 5.08 9.50
C VAL A 128 -6.59 4.15 9.02
N ILE A 129 -5.82 3.62 9.97
CA ILE A 129 -4.75 2.65 9.68
C ILE A 129 -5.31 1.24 9.86
N SER A 130 -4.99 0.38 8.91
CA SER A 130 -5.16 -1.08 9.01
C SER A 130 -3.86 -1.80 8.67
N ASP A 131 -3.58 -2.89 9.37
CA ASP A 131 -2.46 -3.76 9.04
C ASP A 131 -2.72 -4.45 7.71
N ASN A 132 -1.67 -4.56 6.89
CA ASN A 132 -1.72 -5.24 5.62
C ASN A 132 -0.73 -6.41 5.56
N PRO A 133 -1.03 -7.53 6.20
CA PRO A 133 -0.16 -8.71 6.19
C PRO A 133 -0.09 -9.38 4.81
N ILE A 134 -1.02 -9.12 3.88
CA ILE A 134 -0.95 -9.60 2.50
C ILE A 134 0.18 -8.91 1.74
N GLY A 135 0.48 -7.65 2.10
CA GLY A 135 1.53 -6.86 1.46
C GLY A 135 1.19 -6.48 0.02
N VAL A 136 -0.10 -6.34 -0.29
CA VAL A 136 -0.60 -5.89 -1.59
C VAL A 136 -1.65 -4.81 -1.36
N VAL A 137 -1.60 -3.77 -2.16
CA VAL A 137 -2.62 -2.72 -2.22
C VAL A 137 -2.88 -2.38 -3.69
N THR A 138 -4.13 -2.06 -4.01
CA THR A 138 -4.54 -1.55 -5.32
C THR A 138 -5.43 -0.32 -5.13
N ASN A 139 -6.31 -0.03 -6.06
CA ASN A 139 -7.26 1.09 -5.94
C ASN A 139 -8.50 0.70 -5.11
N ALA A 140 -9.63 1.37 -5.31
CA ALA A 140 -10.91 0.96 -4.72
C ALA A 140 -11.32 -0.47 -5.15
N PRO A 141 -12.01 -1.24 -4.29
CA PRO A 141 -12.64 -0.86 -3.02
C PRO A 141 -11.69 -0.85 -1.83
N LYS A 142 -12.23 -0.65 -0.61
CA LYS A 142 -11.49 -0.73 0.65
C LYS A 142 -10.78 -2.08 0.80
N PHE A 143 -9.65 -2.07 1.51
CA PHE A 143 -8.80 -3.24 1.71
C PHE A 143 -9.55 -4.47 2.25
N GLU A 144 -10.45 -4.28 3.21
CA GLU A 144 -11.26 -5.37 3.76
C GLU A 144 -12.07 -6.11 2.69
N LYS A 145 -12.62 -5.37 1.72
CA LYS A 145 -13.38 -5.94 0.60
C LYS A 145 -12.50 -6.71 -0.37
N GLU A 146 -11.27 -6.24 -0.58
CA GLU A 146 -10.29 -6.95 -1.39
C GLU A 146 -9.87 -8.27 -0.73
N VAL A 147 -9.65 -8.27 0.59
CA VAL A 147 -9.35 -9.48 1.37
C VAL A 147 -10.51 -10.46 1.35
N GLU A 148 -11.75 -9.98 1.54
CA GLU A 148 -12.96 -10.82 1.44
C GLU A 148 -13.03 -11.51 0.08
N LYS A 149 -12.73 -10.79 -1.00
CA LYS A 149 -12.72 -11.34 -2.34
C LYS A 149 -11.59 -12.34 -2.56
N LEU A 150 -10.39 -12.03 -2.06
CA LEU A 150 -9.23 -12.93 -2.16
C LEU A 150 -9.50 -14.29 -1.51
N ARG A 151 -10.25 -14.35 -0.41
CA ARG A 151 -10.62 -15.60 0.27
C ARG A 151 -11.43 -16.57 -0.62
N THR A 152 -12.03 -16.09 -1.69
CA THR A 152 -12.70 -16.97 -2.65
C THR A 152 -11.72 -17.72 -3.56
N TYR A 153 -10.48 -17.26 -3.65
CA TYR A 153 -9.43 -17.80 -4.51
C TYR A 153 -8.37 -18.60 -3.75
N MET A 154 -8.12 -18.23 -2.51
CA MET A 154 -7.14 -18.89 -1.67
C MET A 154 -7.60 -18.91 -0.22
N ASP A 155 -7.22 -19.96 0.50
CA ASP A 155 -7.46 -20.04 1.93
C ASP A 155 -6.50 -19.09 2.66
N ILE A 156 -7.05 -18.11 3.38
CA ILE A 156 -6.29 -17.12 4.11
C ILE A 156 -6.64 -17.25 5.59
N ASN A 157 -5.65 -17.58 6.40
CA ASN A 157 -5.75 -17.51 7.85
C ASN A 157 -4.97 -16.26 8.29
N LEU A 158 -5.68 -15.27 8.78
CA LEU A 158 -5.09 -14.15 9.48
C LEU A 158 -4.71 -14.65 10.89
N LEU A 159 -3.43 -14.84 11.13
CA LEU A 159 -2.95 -15.17 12.47
C LEU A 159 -3.10 -13.92 13.33
N THR A 160 -4.08 -13.91 14.22
CA THR A 160 -4.12 -12.93 15.30
C THR A 160 -3.12 -13.34 16.37
N GLU A 161 -2.50 -12.39 17.06
CA GLU A 161 -1.46 -12.62 18.08
C GLU A 161 -1.86 -13.60 19.21
N SER A 162 -3.12 -14.01 19.28
CA SER A 162 -3.65 -14.89 20.32
C SER A 162 -3.52 -16.39 20.04
N GLU A 163 -3.08 -16.83 18.87
CA GLU A 163 -3.08 -18.25 18.49
C GLU A 163 -1.68 -18.89 18.39
N ASN A 164 -0.67 -18.33 19.04
CA ASN A 164 0.66 -18.93 19.13
C ASN A 164 0.75 -20.14 20.10
N THR A 165 -0.36 -20.82 20.38
CA THR A 165 -0.38 -22.00 21.22
C THR A 165 -0.85 -23.23 20.44
N SER A 166 0.13 -24.10 20.14
CA SER A 166 -0.03 -25.53 19.80
C SER A 166 -0.75 -25.87 18.49
N VAL A 167 0.02 -25.98 17.42
CA VAL A 167 -0.32 -26.95 16.36
C VAL A 167 0.34 -28.27 16.70
N SER A 168 -0.43 -29.23 17.21
CA SER A 168 -0.03 -30.60 17.37
C SER A 168 0.17 -31.23 15.99
N LYS A 169 1.30 -31.90 15.82
CA LYS A 169 1.56 -32.76 14.67
C LYS A 169 0.52 -33.87 14.61
N ASN A 170 -0.24 -33.95 13.55
CA ASN A 170 -0.83 -35.18 13.06
C ASN A 170 -0.11 -35.55 11.78
N GLU A 171 0.73 -36.55 11.89
CA GLU A 171 1.27 -37.36 10.79
C GLU A 171 0.12 -38.17 10.19
N ASP A 172 0.13 -38.30 8.90
CA ASP A 172 -0.59 -39.20 7.99
C ASP A 172 -1.59 -38.50 7.08
N ASN A 173 -1.10 -38.14 5.87
CA ASN A 173 -1.68 -38.66 4.63
C ASN A 173 -0.89 -38.16 3.40
N HIS A 174 -0.48 -39.15 2.61
CA HIS A 174 0.11 -38.97 1.29
C HIS A 174 -0.85 -38.26 0.33
N SER A 175 -0.52 -37.03 -0.07
CA SER A 175 -0.80 -36.53 -1.41
C SER A 175 0.26 -35.48 -1.75
N SER A 176 0.97 -35.76 -2.80
CA SER A 176 2.05 -34.96 -3.35
C SER A 176 1.55 -33.68 -3.98
N SER A 177 1.43 -32.62 -3.21
CA SER A 177 1.50 -31.24 -3.69
C SER A 177 2.47 -30.51 -2.77
N GLY A 178 3.54 -30.01 -3.35
CA GLY A 178 4.65 -29.44 -2.60
C GLY A 178 4.23 -28.25 -1.72
N ASN A 179 3.99 -28.54 -0.47
CA ASN A 179 3.89 -27.54 0.58
C ASN A 179 5.30 -27.05 0.91
N LEU A 180 5.73 -25.97 0.29
CA LEU A 180 6.85 -25.17 0.79
C LEU A 180 6.32 -24.36 1.98
N SER A 181 6.29 -24.96 3.15
CA SER A 181 6.14 -24.22 4.40
C SER A 181 7.45 -23.49 4.68
N VAL A 182 7.56 -22.27 4.23
CA VAL A 182 8.61 -21.36 4.69
C VAL A 182 8.21 -20.94 6.09
N LYS A 183 8.95 -21.41 7.10
CA LYS A 183 8.89 -20.83 8.45
C LYS A 183 9.50 -19.43 8.34
N ASN A 184 8.68 -18.43 8.32
CA ASN A 184 9.09 -17.07 8.54
C ASN A 184 8.72 -16.68 9.97
N ASP A 185 9.70 -16.25 10.74
CA ASP A 185 9.53 -15.82 12.12
C ASP A 185 8.91 -14.40 12.25
N ASN A 186 8.18 -13.96 11.23
CA ASN A 186 7.52 -12.66 11.24
C ASN A 186 6.09 -12.80 11.80
N PRO A 187 5.76 -12.16 12.93
CA PRO A 187 4.44 -12.29 13.57
C PRO A 187 3.27 -11.74 12.74
N ASN A 188 3.55 -11.01 11.65
CA ASN A 188 2.53 -10.45 10.77
C ASN A 188 2.28 -11.29 9.51
N GLN A 189 2.69 -12.55 9.49
CA GLN A 189 2.47 -13.39 8.32
C GLN A 189 1.06 -13.94 8.23
N ILE A 190 0.51 -13.83 7.03
CA ILE A 190 -0.64 -14.62 6.63
C ILE A 190 -0.13 -16.03 6.29
N SER A 191 -0.64 -17.04 6.99
CA SER A 191 -0.58 -18.39 6.48
C SER A 191 -1.58 -18.49 5.33
N THR A 192 -1.08 -18.50 4.11
CA THR A 192 -1.91 -18.77 2.95
C THR A 192 -1.97 -20.26 2.73
N GLY A 193 -3.17 -20.82 2.76
CA GLY A 193 -3.41 -22.16 2.28
C GLY A 193 -3.11 -22.27 0.78
N SER A 194 -3.14 -23.46 0.25
CA SER A 194 -2.95 -23.67 -1.18
C SER A 194 -3.99 -22.88 -1.99
N PHE A 195 -3.56 -22.29 -3.11
CA PHE A 195 -4.47 -21.82 -4.14
C PHE A 195 -5.44 -22.97 -4.47
N ASN A 196 -6.72 -22.79 -4.19
CA ASN A 196 -7.69 -23.87 -4.26
C ASN A 196 -8.10 -24.25 -5.69
N GLY A 197 -7.70 -23.45 -6.69
CA GLY A 197 -7.93 -23.71 -8.12
C GLY A 197 -9.37 -23.63 -8.59
N LYS A 198 -10.32 -23.39 -7.68
CA LYS A 198 -11.74 -23.43 -8.02
C LYS A 198 -12.22 -22.28 -8.89
N PRO A 199 -11.96 -21.00 -8.57
CA PRO A 199 -12.31 -19.92 -9.49
C PRO A 199 -11.28 -19.81 -10.61
N VAL A 200 -11.74 -19.39 -11.78
CA VAL A 200 -10.86 -19.02 -12.88
C VAL A 200 -9.98 -17.85 -12.44
N PHE A 201 -8.67 -17.96 -12.66
CA PHE A 201 -7.70 -16.93 -12.34
C PHE A 201 -8.08 -15.61 -13.01
N PRO A 202 -8.22 -14.49 -12.29
CA PRO A 202 -8.80 -13.27 -12.84
C PRO A 202 -7.87 -12.62 -13.86
N GLY A 203 -8.25 -12.61 -15.14
CA GLY A 203 -7.49 -12.00 -16.23
C GLY A 203 -7.73 -10.50 -16.46
N GLY A 204 -8.73 -9.91 -15.79
CA GLY A 204 -9.12 -8.51 -15.98
C GLY A 204 -8.15 -7.49 -15.37
N PHE A 205 -8.36 -6.19 -15.70
CA PHE A 205 -7.53 -5.09 -15.24
C PHE A 205 -8.17 -4.24 -14.11
N THR A 206 -9.30 -4.68 -13.57
CA THR A 206 -9.94 -4.03 -12.43
C THR A 206 -9.00 -4.05 -11.21
N PRO A 207 -9.14 -3.12 -10.26
CA PRO A 207 -8.35 -3.13 -9.02
C PRO A 207 -8.38 -4.50 -8.33
N THR A 208 -9.56 -5.05 -8.10
CA THR A 208 -9.74 -6.36 -7.45
C THR A 208 -9.06 -7.50 -8.22
N ALA A 209 -9.17 -7.53 -9.55
CA ALA A 209 -8.50 -8.56 -10.35
C ALA A 209 -6.96 -8.46 -10.25
N ARG A 210 -6.42 -7.23 -10.22
CA ARG A 210 -4.99 -6.99 -10.02
C ARG A 210 -4.55 -7.33 -8.60
N PHE A 211 -5.36 -7.00 -7.59
CA PHE A 211 -5.10 -7.35 -6.18
C PHE A 211 -4.96 -8.86 -6.02
N ILE A 212 -5.95 -9.63 -6.50
CA ILE A 212 -5.93 -11.09 -6.40
C ILE A 212 -4.71 -11.69 -7.11
N ARG A 213 -4.41 -11.22 -8.34
CA ARG A 213 -3.21 -11.70 -9.06
C ARG A 213 -1.91 -11.39 -8.32
N ALA A 214 -1.75 -10.14 -7.86
CA ALA A 214 -0.54 -9.75 -7.13
C ALA A 214 -0.37 -10.54 -5.84
N ALA A 215 -1.45 -10.77 -5.08
CA ALA A 215 -1.42 -11.56 -3.86
C ALA A 215 -1.01 -13.02 -4.13
N ILE A 216 -1.60 -13.65 -5.14
CA ILE A 216 -1.27 -15.03 -5.51
C ILE A 216 0.16 -15.13 -6.07
N TYR A 217 0.59 -14.20 -6.92
CA TYR A 217 1.96 -14.20 -7.45
C TYR A 217 2.99 -14.01 -6.33
N LYS A 218 2.75 -13.06 -5.41
CA LYS A 218 3.63 -12.83 -4.27
C LYS A 218 3.75 -14.07 -3.40
N GLU A 219 2.63 -14.74 -3.12
CA GLU A 219 2.61 -15.94 -2.31
C GLU A 219 3.34 -17.12 -2.96
N ARG A 220 3.30 -17.20 -4.29
CA ARG A 220 3.93 -18.27 -5.07
C ARG A 220 5.35 -17.95 -5.52
N ALA A 221 5.80 -16.71 -5.34
CA ALA A 221 7.16 -16.33 -5.67
C ALA A 221 8.17 -17.11 -4.85
N VAL A 222 9.27 -17.49 -5.47
CA VAL A 222 10.41 -18.07 -4.76
C VAL A 222 11.05 -16.98 -3.90
N TYR A 223 11.33 -17.28 -2.64
CA TYR A 223 11.98 -16.32 -1.76
C TYR A 223 13.39 -15.98 -2.31
N PRO A 224 13.66 -14.70 -2.60
CA PRO A 224 14.91 -14.30 -3.23
C PRO A 224 16.08 -14.44 -2.23
N LYS A 225 17.27 -14.80 -2.75
CA LYS A 225 18.47 -14.99 -1.95
C LYS A 225 19.28 -13.71 -1.75
N ASP A 226 19.07 -12.73 -2.62
CA ASP A 226 19.78 -11.46 -2.62
C ASP A 226 18.89 -10.33 -3.19
N GLU A 227 19.37 -9.10 -3.06
CA GLU A 227 18.67 -7.89 -3.52
C GLU A 227 18.34 -7.95 -5.02
N GLN A 228 19.26 -8.42 -5.86
CA GLN A 228 19.06 -8.48 -7.30
C GLN A 228 17.94 -9.46 -7.67
N GLN A 229 17.90 -10.63 -7.07
CA GLN A 229 16.83 -11.60 -7.26
C GLN A 229 15.49 -11.06 -6.74
N ASN A 230 15.50 -10.33 -5.62
CA ASN A 230 14.30 -9.71 -5.07
C ASN A 230 13.69 -8.69 -6.04
N ILE A 231 14.52 -7.87 -6.66
CA ILE A 231 14.06 -6.91 -7.68
C ILE A 231 13.51 -7.62 -8.91
N VAL A 232 14.15 -8.68 -9.37
CA VAL A 232 13.66 -9.49 -10.51
C VAL A 232 12.29 -10.08 -10.19
N GLU A 233 12.10 -10.66 -9.00
CA GLU A 233 10.79 -11.20 -8.59
C GLU A 233 9.73 -10.11 -8.45
N ALA A 234 10.10 -8.94 -7.93
CA ALA A 234 9.18 -7.79 -7.89
C ALA A 234 8.70 -7.42 -9.29
N TRP A 235 9.60 -7.43 -10.29
CA TRP A 235 9.21 -7.18 -11.70
C TRP A 235 8.33 -8.29 -12.28
N HIS A 236 8.56 -9.55 -11.94
CA HIS A 236 7.71 -10.67 -12.36
C HIS A 236 6.27 -10.48 -11.84
N ILE A 237 6.11 -10.14 -10.56
CA ILE A 237 4.81 -9.87 -9.95
C ILE A 237 4.14 -8.66 -10.62
N LEU A 238 4.86 -7.55 -10.77
CA LEU A 238 4.34 -6.31 -11.36
C LEU A 238 3.99 -6.46 -12.84
N ASN A 239 4.69 -7.31 -13.59
CA ASN A 239 4.34 -7.62 -14.98
C ASN A 239 2.92 -8.19 -15.07
N GLY A 240 2.55 -9.09 -14.16
CA GLY A 240 1.24 -9.72 -14.13
C GLY A 240 0.07 -8.78 -13.84
N VAL A 241 0.35 -7.57 -13.32
CA VAL A 241 -0.67 -6.56 -12.99
C VAL A 241 -0.55 -5.27 -13.80
N THR A 242 0.34 -5.26 -14.78
CA THR A 242 0.52 -4.14 -15.70
C THR A 242 -0.73 -3.90 -16.54
N VAL A 243 -1.22 -2.68 -16.54
CA VAL A 243 -2.37 -2.24 -17.34
C VAL A 243 -1.85 -1.67 -18.67
N PRO A 244 -2.13 -2.30 -19.80
CA PRO A 244 -1.63 -1.82 -21.09
C PRO A 244 -2.34 -0.53 -21.50
N LYS A 245 -1.63 0.32 -22.22
CA LYS A 245 -2.22 1.44 -22.95
C LYS A 245 -3.02 0.87 -24.12
N SER A 246 -4.29 1.24 -24.24
CA SER A 246 -5.13 0.81 -25.36
C SER A 246 -6.14 1.87 -25.73
N GLU A 247 -6.45 1.95 -27.02
CA GLU A 247 -7.55 2.74 -27.54
C GLU A 247 -8.89 2.17 -27.04
N GLY A 248 -9.85 3.02 -26.74
CA GLY A 248 -11.18 2.61 -26.27
C GLY A 248 -11.28 2.21 -24.78
N ARG A 249 -10.18 2.20 -24.03
CA ARG A 249 -10.22 2.17 -22.56
C ARG A 249 -10.24 3.58 -22.00
N SER A 250 -10.78 3.72 -20.77
CA SER A 250 -10.52 4.92 -19.98
C SER A 250 -9.00 5.19 -19.98
N GLY A 251 -8.59 6.44 -20.06
CA GLY A 251 -7.20 6.85 -20.25
C GLY A 251 -6.19 6.40 -19.16
N THR A 252 -6.55 5.39 -18.33
CA THR A 252 -5.70 4.87 -17.26
C THR A 252 -4.92 3.64 -17.73
N TYR A 253 -3.61 3.71 -17.59
CA TYR A 253 -2.67 2.62 -17.88
C TYR A 253 -1.47 2.72 -16.94
N THR A 254 -0.65 1.69 -16.88
CA THR A 254 0.59 1.70 -16.09
C THR A 254 1.62 2.60 -16.77
N VAL A 255 1.88 3.77 -16.20
CA VAL A 255 2.83 4.75 -16.74
C VAL A 255 4.27 4.33 -16.46
N TYR A 256 4.53 3.90 -15.22
CA TYR A 256 5.84 3.41 -14.78
C TYR A 256 5.68 2.31 -13.73
N ARG A 257 6.76 1.71 -13.36
CA ARG A 257 6.91 0.79 -12.23
C ARG A 257 8.16 1.17 -11.47
N SER A 258 8.09 1.11 -10.17
CA SER A 258 9.21 1.34 -9.29
C SER A 258 9.35 0.20 -8.28
N ALA A 259 10.53 -0.02 -7.79
CA ALA A 259 10.80 -0.89 -6.67
C ALA A 259 11.69 -0.16 -5.66
N VAL A 260 11.41 -0.34 -4.38
CA VAL A 260 12.19 0.23 -3.28
C VAL A 260 12.74 -0.89 -2.43
N GLU A 261 14.04 -0.92 -2.24
CA GLU A 261 14.69 -1.73 -1.23
C GLU A 261 14.83 -0.89 0.04
N VAL A 262 14.03 -1.22 1.06
CA VAL A 262 13.86 -0.37 2.25
C VAL A 262 15.07 -0.36 3.17
N ASN A 263 15.85 -1.44 3.25
CA ASN A 263 17.05 -1.52 4.09
C ASN A 263 18.22 -0.70 3.49
N SER A 264 18.48 -0.84 2.19
CA SER A 264 19.51 -0.08 1.49
C SER A 264 19.04 1.29 1.02
N ARG A 265 17.71 1.57 1.09
CA ARG A 265 17.08 2.83 0.68
C ARG A 265 17.34 3.17 -0.78
N ARG A 266 17.26 2.16 -1.64
CA ARG A 266 17.43 2.29 -3.08
C ARG A 266 16.09 2.28 -3.79
N LEU A 267 15.94 3.15 -4.76
CA LEU A 267 14.81 3.22 -5.67
C LEU A 267 15.27 2.75 -7.06
N TYR A 268 14.52 1.82 -7.65
CA TYR A 268 14.75 1.24 -8.98
C TYR A 268 13.63 1.59 -9.95
#